data_ec1ecccfd6e31f9caf3dd0826fc678ee
#
_entry.id   ec1ecccfd6e31f9caf3dd0826fc678ee
#
_cell.length_a   1.000
_cell.length_b   1.000
_cell.length_c   1.000
_cell.angle_alpha   90.00
_cell.angle_beta   90.00
_cell.angle_gamma   90.00
#
_symmetry.space_group_name_H-M   'P 1'
#
loop_
_entity.id
_entity.type
_entity.pdbx_description
1 polymer ?
#
loop_
_entity_poly.entity_id
_entity_poly.type
_entity_poly.pdbx_seq_one_letter_code
_entity_poly.pdbx_strand_id
1 'polypeptide(L)'
;MLGGAGANVAVNGRTEGEALRAVAKEIGDRRSCIAAGDVGDFRACGEIMRSATDRFGRVDILVNNAGIFSLRKVADMEPRDWESMFRVHVFGAFNMIRHVLPGMLERKRGVIVNIASFVAVRPPGPGRVHYASAKAALFGLTRALGLEVAQDGVRVVGVAPGLTDTEIVRKGLPNLAERVSRVPLGRMARPEEIAHTVRYAIENDFLTAETVFVAGGE
;
A
#
# COMPACT_ATOMS: atom_id res chain seq x y z
N MET A 1 7.74 9.63 7.77
CA MET A 1 6.69 9.90 8.79
C MET A 1 6.68 8.86 9.91
N LEU A 2 6.45 7.56 9.68
CA LEU A 2 6.43 6.56 10.77
C LEU A 2 7.77 6.48 11.51
N GLY A 3 8.90 6.46 10.82
CA GLY A 3 10.23 6.53 11.45
C GLY A 3 10.43 7.79 12.29
N GLY A 4 9.97 8.95 11.81
CA GLY A 4 9.99 10.21 12.58
C GLY A 4 9.07 10.19 13.82
N ALA A 5 8.04 9.35 13.83
CA ALA A 5 7.19 9.10 14.99
C ALA A 5 7.76 8.03 15.95
N GLY A 6 8.96 7.54 15.70
CA GLY A 6 9.66 6.61 16.59
C GLY A 6 9.49 5.13 16.23
N ALA A 7 8.79 4.78 15.15
CA ALA A 7 8.66 3.40 14.72
C ALA A 7 10.00 2.84 14.17
N ASN A 8 10.23 1.55 14.41
CA ASN A 8 11.20 0.78 13.64
C ASN A 8 10.57 0.39 12.30
N VAL A 9 11.31 0.52 11.21
CA VAL A 9 10.75 0.36 9.86
C VAL A 9 11.59 -0.59 9.03
N ALA A 10 11.01 -1.71 8.60
CA ALA A 10 11.55 -2.52 7.52
C ALA A 10 11.10 -1.92 6.19
N VAL A 11 12.05 -1.43 5.39
CA VAL A 11 11.78 -0.78 4.12
C VAL A 11 11.87 -1.81 3.01
N ASN A 12 10.75 -2.08 2.33
CA ASN A 12 10.71 -3.02 1.23
C ASN A 12 10.75 -2.32 -0.13
N GLY A 13 11.46 -2.93 -1.04
CA GLY A 13 11.44 -2.69 -2.47
C GLY A 13 11.79 -3.98 -3.21
N ARG A 14 11.42 -4.11 -4.47
CA ARG A 14 11.63 -5.34 -5.24
C ARG A 14 13.09 -5.77 -5.27
N THR A 15 13.99 -4.81 -5.38
CA THR A 15 15.44 -5.01 -5.35
C THR A 15 16.07 -3.96 -4.46
N GLU A 16 17.20 -4.30 -3.85
CA GLU A 16 17.98 -3.31 -3.12
C GLU A 16 18.65 -2.35 -4.10
N GLY A 17 18.31 -1.07 -4.00
CA GLY A 17 18.82 -0.01 -4.85
C GLY A 17 19.02 1.29 -4.07
N GLU A 18 19.54 2.32 -4.76
CA GLU A 18 19.88 3.61 -4.15
C GLU A 18 18.67 4.28 -3.48
N ALA A 19 17.50 4.26 -4.12
CA ALA A 19 16.28 4.83 -3.56
C ALA A 19 15.87 4.18 -2.23
N LEU A 20 15.99 2.84 -2.14
CA LEU A 20 15.67 2.12 -0.91
C LEU A 20 16.65 2.44 0.21
N ARG A 21 17.94 2.51 -0.12
CA ARG A 21 19.00 2.91 0.82
C ARG A 21 18.83 4.35 1.30
N ALA A 22 18.43 5.27 0.42
CA ALA A 22 18.17 6.66 0.77
C ALA A 22 17.04 6.77 1.82
N VAL A 23 15.93 6.04 1.63
CA VAL A 23 14.83 6.00 2.61
C VAL A 23 15.28 5.38 3.94
N ALA A 24 16.04 4.27 3.91
CA ALA A 24 16.54 3.67 5.14
C ALA A 24 17.48 4.62 5.90
N LYS A 25 18.36 5.33 5.19
CA LYS A 25 19.27 6.33 5.76
C LYS A 25 18.52 7.52 6.38
N GLU A 26 17.46 8.00 5.73
CA GLU A 26 16.61 9.08 6.27
C GLU A 26 15.93 8.68 7.59
N ILE A 27 15.49 7.42 7.71
CA ILE A 27 14.92 6.89 8.96
C ILE A 27 16.00 6.71 10.03
N GLY A 28 17.21 6.36 9.62
CA GLY A 28 18.37 6.11 10.47
C GLY A 28 18.60 4.64 10.77
N ASP A 29 19.85 4.23 10.78
CA ASP A 29 20.30 2.82 10.84
C ASP A 29 19.81 2.05 12.07
N ARG A 30 19.57 2.74 13.18
CA ARG A 30 19.07 2.09 14.40
C ARG A 30 17.60 1.68 14.26
N ARG A 31 16.82 2.41 13.46
CA ARG A 31 15.37 2.25 13.31
C ARG A 31 14.95 1.75 11.94
N SER A 32 15.88 1.48 11.06
CA SER A 32 15.58 0.93 9.74
C SER A 32 16.31 -0.39 9.48
N CYS A 33 15.72 -1.21 8.63
CA CYS A 33 16.41 -2.27 7.90
C CYS A 33 15.86 -2.33 6.47
N ILE A 34 16.69 -2.76 5.55
CA ILE A 34 16.29 -3.04 4.18
C ILE A 34 15.82 -4.49 4.11
N ALA A 35 14.62 -4.70 3.59
CA ALA A 35 14.00 -6.00 3.39
C ALA A 35 13.60 -6.13 1.91
N ALA A 36 14.60 -6.27 1.03
CA ALA A 36 14.38 -6.35 -0.41
C ALA A 36 13.71 -7.67 -0.80
N GLY A 37 12.74 -7.61 -1.74
CA GLY A 37 12.05 -8.78 -2.27
C GLY A 37 10.79 -8.39 -3.04
N ASP A 38 10.40 -9.24 -4.00
CA ASP A 38 9.19 -9.06 -4.79
C ASP A 38 7.97 -9.55 -3.96
N VAL A 39 7.08 -8.64 -3.60
CA VAL A 39 5.86 -8.99 -2.86
C VAL A 39 4.92 -9.93 -3.64
N GLY A 40 5.02 -9.96 -4.97
CA GLY A 40 4.31 -10.92 -5.81
C GLY A 40 4.82 -12.36 -5.72
N ASP A 41 5.92 -12.59 -5.00
CA ASP A 41 6.47 -13.92 -4.72
C ASP A 41 6.28 -14.28 -3.24
N PHE A 42 5.55 -15.37 -2.99
CA PHE A 42 5.21 -15.80 -1.64
C PHE A 42 6.45 -16.14 -0.78
N ARG A 43 7.49 -16.77 -1.38
CA ARG A 43 8.72 -17.12 -0.67
C ARG A 43 9.54 -15.88 -0.34
N ALA A 44 9.67 -14.95 -1.30
CA ALA A 44 10.32 -13.66 -1.06
C ALA A 44 9.63 -12.87 0.07
N CYS A 45 8.31 -12.92 0.17
CA CYS A 45 7.58 -12.31 1.30
C CYS A 45 7.99 -12.91 2.65
N GLY A 46 8.25 -14.22 2.72
CA GLY A 46 8.79 -14.88 3.91
C GLY A 46 10.19 -14.35 4.30
N GLU A 47 11.04 -14.08 3.32
CA GLU A 47 12.36 -13.50 3.54
C GLU A 47 12.29 -12.04 3.98
N ILE A 48 11.40 -11.25 3.39
CA ILE A 48 11.09 -9.87 3.81
C ILE A 48 10.66 -9.86 5.28
N MET A 49 9.73 -10.75 5.66
CA MET A 49 9.26 -10.86 7.05
C MET A 49 10.36 -11.29 7.99
N ARG A 50 11.19 -12.26 7.60
CA ARG A 50 12.34 -12.71 8.40
C ARG A 50 13.32 -11.57 8.64
N SER A 51 13.70 -10.81 7.61
CA SER A 51 14.57 -9.65 7.76
C SER A 51 14.03 -8.63 8.77
N ALA A 52 12.72 -8.38 8.76
CA ALA A 52 12.08 -7.49 9.72
C ALA A 52 12.07 -8.06 11.14
N THR A 53 11.74 -9.35 11.31
CA THR A 53 11.67 -9.99 12.62
C THR A 53 13.04 -10.24 13.23
N ASP A 54 14.04 -10.62 12.47
CA ASP A 54 15.43 -10.78 12.94
C ASP A 54 15.99 -9.46 13.46
N ARG A 55 15.62 -8.35 12.81
CA ARG A 55 16.10 -7.01 13.19
C ARG A 55 15.35 -6.40 14.37
N PHE A 56 14.03 -6.60 14.45
CA PHE A 56 13.16 -5.89 15.39
C PHE A 56 12.32 -6.80 16.30
N GLY A 57 12.46 -8.11 16.17
CA GLY A 57 11.77 -9.11 17.00
C GLY A 57 10.35 -9.43 16.52
N ARG A 58 9.61 -8.45 16.03
CA ARG A 58 8.22 -8.63 15.58
C ARG A 58 7.80 -7.55 14.58
N VAL A 59 6.63 -7.76 13.97
CA VAL A 59 5.96 -6.75 13.14
C VAL A 59 4.58 -6.46 13.74
N ASP A 60 4.37 -5.22 14.15
CA ASP A 60 3.09 -4.74 14.74
C ASP A 60 2.21 -4.06 13.67
N ILE A 61 2.82 -3.52 12.62
CA ILE A 61 2.14 -2.77 11.57
C ILE A 61 2.63 -3.26 10.21
N LEU A 62 1.69 -3.62 9.33
CA LEU A 62 1.97 -3.89 7.92
C LEU A 62 1.32 -2.81 7.06
N VAL A 63 2.10 -2.16 6.19
CA VAL A 63 1.57 -1.24 5.18
C VAL A 63 1.79 -1.84 3.79
N ASN A 64 0.75 -2.35 3.18
CA ASN A 64 0.74 -2.85 1.81
C ASN A 64 0.64 -1.67 0.83
N ASN A 65 1.80 -1.09 0.50
CA ASN A 65 1.92 0.07 -0.39
C ASN A 65 2.55 -0.28 -1.73
N ALA A 66 3.26 -1.39 -1.86
CA ALA A 66 3.89 -1.78 -3.12
C ALA A 66 2.88 -1.76 -4.28
N GLY A 67 3.27 -1.16 -5.40
CA GLY A 67 2.35 -1.01 -6.52
C GLY A 67 3.05 -0.62 -7.82
N ILE A 68 2.36 -0.92 -8.91
CA ILE A 68 2.70 -0.52 -10.27
C ILE A 68 1.51 0.20 -10.90
N PHE A 69 1.76 0.96 -11.93
CA PHE A 69 0.72 1.64 -12.69
C PHE A 69 1.04 1.66 -14.18
N SER A 70 0.05 1.40 -14.98
CA SER A 70 0.09 1.60 -16.43
C SER A 70 -1.29 1.96 -16.96
N LEU A 71 -1.34 2.55 -18.15
CA LEU A 71 -2.57 2.81 -18.89
C LEU A 71 -2.61 1.91 -20.10
N ARG A 72 -3.67 1.07 -20.21
CA ARG A 72 -3.89 0.22 -21.39
C ARG A 72 -5.38 -0.06 -21.56
N LYS A 73 -5.90 0.18 -22.75
CA LYS A 73 -7.29 -0.20 -23.07
C LYS A 73 -7.41 -1.71 -23.12
N VAL A 74 -8.59 -2.24 -22.77
CA VAL A 74 -8.81 -3.70 -22.75
C VAL A 74 -8.53 -4.36 -24.10
N ALA A 75 -8.89 -3.70 -25.19
CA ALA A 75 -8.65 -4.20 -26.55
C ALA A 75 -7.15 -4.37 -26.88
N ASP A 76 -6.28 -3.59 -26.21
CA ASP A 76 -4.84 -3.58 -26.46
C ASP A 76 -4.06 -4.26 -25.31
N MET A 77 -4.79 -4.80 -24.30
CA MET A 77 -4.21 -5.38 -23.11
C MET A 77 -3.83 -6.84 -23.33
N GLU A 78 -2.60 -7.18 -23.05
CA GLU A 78 -2.18 -8.57 -23.04
C GLU A 78 -2.46 -9.23 -21.66
N PRO A 79 -2.65 -10.56 -21.60
CA PRO A 79 -2.84 -11.26 -20.32
C PRO A 79 -1.80 -10.92 -19.26
N ARG A 80 -0.54 -10.78 -19.66
CA ARG A 80 0.57 -10.39 -18.75
C ARG A 80 0.40 -9.01 -18.11
N ASP A 81 -0.28 -8.07 -18.79
CA ASP A 81 -0.54 -6.72 -18.24
C ASP A 81 -1.54 -6.82 -17.07
N TRP A 82 -2.56 -7.66 -17.24
CA TRP A 82 -3.53 -7.96 -16.21
C TRP A 82 -2.90 -8.70 -15.04
N GLU A 83 -2.23 -9.81 -15.32
CA GLU A 83 -1.59 -10.67 -14.32
C GLU A 83 -0.58 -9.91 -13.47
N SER A 84 0.28 -9.09 -14.08
CA SER A 84 1.28 -8.31 -13.36
C SER A 84 0.65 -7.31 -12.39
N MET A 85 -0.48 -6.71 -12.77
CA MET A 85 -1.22 -5.78 -11.93
C MET A 85 -1.78 -6.49 -10.68
N PHE A 86 -2.43 -7.63 -10.88
CA PHE A 86 -2.95 -8.44 -9.78
C PHE A 86 -1.84 -9.04 -8.93
N ARG A 87 -0.75 -9.51 -9.54
CA ARG A 87 0.38 -10.10 -8.84
C ARG A 87 1.00 -9.14 -7.83
N VAL A 88 1.19 -7.88 -8.22
CA VAL A 88 1.80 -6.90 -7.30
C VAL A 88 0.78 -6.40 -6.27
N HIS A 89 -0.41 -5.98 -6.70
CA HIS A 89 -1.34 -5.30 -5.81
C HIS A 89 -2.13 -6.25 -4.92
N VAL A 90 -2.62 -7.37 -5.47
CA VAL A 90 -3.55 -8.27 -4.78
C VAL A 90 -2.77 -9.42 -4.12
N PHE A 91 -2.00 -10.16 -4.93
CA PHE A 91 -1.23 -11.28 -4.38
C PHE A 91 -0.12 -10.78 -3.46
N GLY A 92 0.51 -9.63 -3.77
CA GLY A 92 1.48 -9.01 -2.88
C GLY A 92 0.92 -8.68 -1.51
N ALA A 93 -0.24 -8.03 -1.44
CA ALA A 93 -0.91 -7.76 -0.18
C ALA A 93 -1.28 -9.05 0.57
N PHE A 94 -1.88 -10.02 -0.12
CA PHE A 94 -2.22 -11.32 0.47
C PHE A 94 -0.97 -12.05 1.00
N ASN A 95 0.10 -12.13 0.22
CA ASN A 95 1.33 -12.81 0.61
C ASN A 95 1.92 -12.21 1.89
N MET A 96 2.05 -10.87 1.95
CA MET A 96 2.56 -10.19 3.14
C MET A 96 1.65 -10.40 4.35
N ILE A 97 0.33 -10.34 4.17
CA ILE A 97 -0.66 -10.62 5.23
C ILE A 97 -0.48 -12.04 5.76
N ARG A 98 -0.37 -13.03 4.88
CA ARG A 98 -0.20 -14.44 5.29
C ARG A 98 1.03 -14.68 6.15
N HIS A 99 2.11 -13.93 5.92
CA HIS A 99 3.32 -14.06 6.72
C HIS A 99 3.26 -13.29 8.06
N VAL A 100 2.57 -12.15 8.12
CA VAL A 100 2.53 -11.33 9.34
C VAL A 100 1.41 -11.74 10.30
N LEU A 101 0.27 -12.18 9.76
CA LEU A 101 -0.96 -12.40 10.51
C LEU A 101 -0.83 -13.40 11.65
N PRO A 102 -0.17 -14.57 11.52
CA PRO A 102 -0.04 -15.52 12.63
C PRO A 102 0.53 -14.88 13.90
N GLY A 103 1.62 -14.11 13.77
CA GLY A 103 2.21 -13.44 14.93
C GLY A 103 1.34 -12.30 15.49
N MET A 104 0.55 -11.61 14.68
CA MET A 104 -0.40 -10.62 15.15
C MET A 104 -1.56 -11.27 15.92
N LEU A 105 -2.10 -12.39 15.45
CA LEU A 105 -3.18 -13.16 16.11
C LEU A 105 -2.71 -13.70 17.45
N GLU A 106 -1.51 -14.28 17.51
CA GLU A 106 -0.92 -14.80 18.75
C GLU A 106 -0.82 -13.73 19.84
N ARG A 107 -0.39 -12.52 19.46
CA ARG A 107 -0.27 -11.38 20.38
C ARG A 107 -1.58 -10.63 20.60
N LYS A 108 -2.65 -10.97 19.87
CA LYS A 108 -3.93 -10.26 19.85
C LYS A 108 -3.76 -8.76 19.62
N ARG A 109 -2.83 -8.41 18.76
CA ARG A 109 -2.49 -7.03 18.45
C ARG A 109 -1.80 -6.91 17.08
N GLY A 110 -2.34 -6.04 16.23
CA GLY A 110 -1.74 -5.73 14.95
C GLY A 110 -2.58 -4.76 14.14
N VAL A 111 -1.93 -4.07 13.20
CA VAL A 111 -2.63 -3.19 12.25
C VAL A 111 -2.11 -3.47 10.84
N ILE A 112 -3.03 -3.73 9.93
CA ILE A 112 -2.76 -3.90 8.51
C ILE A 112 -3.39 -2.73 7.76
N VAL A 113 -2.58 -2.00 6.98
CA VAL A 113 -3.05 -0.89 6.15
C VAL A 113 -2.84 -1.24 4.68
N ASN A 114 -3.92 -1.30 3.91
CA ASN A 114 -3.89 -1.55 2.47
C ASN A 114 -4.03 -0.23 1.69
N ILE A 115 -3.02 0.12 0.89
CA ILE A 115 -3.11 1.30 0.02
C ILE A 115 -3.87 0.95 -1.25
N ALA A 116 -5.15 1.26 -1.23
CA ALA A 116 -6.07 1.11 -2.36
C ALA A 116 -5.93 2.29 -3.35
N SER A 117 -7.02 2.77 -3.91
CA SER A 117 -7.11 3.99 -4.72
C SER A 117 -8.57 4.40 -4.89
N PHE A 118 -8.85 5.70 -5.01
CA PHE A 118 -10.18 6.18 -5.41
C PHE A 118 -10.61 5.65 -6.79
N VAL A 119 -9.66 5.36 -7.67
CA VAL A 119 -9.88 4.77 -9.00
C VAL A 119 -10.65 3.46 -8.94
N ALA A 120 -10.60 2.75 -7.82
CA ALA A 120 -11.37 1.51 -7.60
C ALA A 120 -12.89 1.72 -7.67
N VAL A 121 -13.37 2.88 -7.29
CA VAL A 121 -14.81 3.22 -7.25
C VAL A 121 -15.20 4.32 -8.24
N ARG A 122 -14.26 5.19 -8.63
CA ARG A 122 -14.47 6.31 -9.55
C ARG A 122 -13.34 6.39 -10.57
N PRO A 123 -13.26 5.46 -11.55
CA PRO A 123 -12.20 5.50 -12.57
C PRO A 123 -12.34 6.77 -13.42
N PRO A 124 -11.29 7.62 -13.48
CA PRO A 124 -11.39 8.92 -14.13
C PRO A 124 -11.18 8.89 -15.65
N GLY A 125 -11.40 7.76 -16.29
CA GLY A 125 -11.31 7.60 -17.75
C GLY A 125 -10.73 6.24 -18.19
N PRO A 126 -10.61 6.00 -19.50
CA PRO A 126 -10.23 4.71 -20.06
C PRO A 126 -8.80 4.27 -19.72
N GLY A 127 -8.49 3.00 -19.99
CA GLY A 127 -7.16 2.41 -19.86
C GLY A 127 -6.79 1.99 -18.43
N ARG A 128 -7.75 1.92 -17.50
CA ARG A 128 -7.50 1.61 -16.09
C ARG A 128 -8.17 0.35 -15.58
N VAL A 129 -8.76 -0.46 -16.47
CA VAL A 129 -9.59 -1.61 -16.05
C VAL A 129 -8.81 -2.55 -15.13
N HIS A 130 -7.59 -2.94 -15.50
CA HIS A 130 -6.73 -3.83 -14.70
C HIS A 130 -6.35 -3.19 -13.34
N TYR A 131 -5.96 -1.91 -13.35
CA TYR A 131 -5.60 -1.18 -12.13
C TYR A 131 -6.80 -0.96 -11.21
N ALA A 132 -7.94 -0.50 -11.76
CA ALA A 132 -9.16 -0.30 -11.00
C ALA A 132 -9.65 -1.61 -10.37
N SER A 133 -9.64 -2.72 -11.13
CA SER A 133 -10.03 -4.03 -10.63
C SER A 133 -9.09 -4.53 -9.52
N ALA A 134 -7.77 -4.40 -9.69
CA ALA A 134 -6.82 -4.79 -8.66
C ALA A 134 -6.96 -3.94 -7.38
N LYS A 135 -7.19 -2.63 -7.52
CA LYS A 135 -7.42 -1.75 -6.37
C LYS A 135 -8.79 -1.97 -5.72
N ALA A 136 -9.83 -2.35 -6.49
CA ALA A 136 -11.13 -2.74 -5.95
C ALA A 136 -11.04 -4.05 -5.13
N ALA A 137 -10.22 -5.00 -5.55
CA ALA A 137 -9.96 -6.21 -4.77
C ALA A 137 -9.41 -5.92 -3.37
N LEU A 138 -8.63 -4.84 -3.21
CA LEU A 138 -8.13 -4.43 -1.89
C LEU A 138 -9.22 -3.89 -0.97
N PHE A 139 -10.31 -3.33 -1.49
CA PHE A 139 -11.49 -2.97 -0.67
C PHE A 139 -12.15 -4.22 -0.10
N GLY A 140 -12.38 -5.24 -0.95
CA GLY A 140 -12.92 -6.52 -0.53
C GLY A 140 -12.03 -7.22 0.51
N LEU A 141 -10.72 -7.28 0.24
CA LEU A 141 -9.73 -7.86 1.14
C LEU A 141 -9.72 -7.13 2.51
N THR A 142 -9.72 -5.80 2.49
CA THR A 142 -9.75 -4.97 3.71
C THR A 142 -11.00 -5.24 4.54
N ARG A 143 -12.18 -5.26 3.89
CA ARG A 143 -13.46 -5.46 4.55
C ARG A 143 -13.58 -6.86 5.13
N ALA A 144 -13.34 -7.89 4.31
CA ALA A 144 -13.51 -9.27 4.71
C ALA A 144 -12.53 -9.66 5.83
N LEU A 145 -11.24 -9.40 5.63
CA LEU A 145 -10.23 -9.72 6.62
C LEU A 145 -10.42 -8.91 7.92
N GLY A 146 -10.78 -7.62 7.81
CA GLY A 146 -11.00 -6.78 8.98
C GLY A 146 -12.13 -7.30 9.88
N LEU A 147 -13.19 -7.85 9.29
CA LEU A 147 -14.28 -8.50 10.03
C LEU A 147 -13.84 -9.85 10.62
N GLU A 148 -13.01 -10.61 9.89
CA GLU A 148 -12.52 -11.92 10.31
C GLU A 148 -11.65 -11.85 11.57
N VAL A 149 -10.76 -10.84 11.65
CA VAL A 149 -9.70 -10.77 12.68
C VAL A 149 -9.96 -9.75 13.80
N ALA A 150 -11.08 -9.01 13.73
CA ALA A 150 -11.36 -7.93 14.69
C ALA A 150 -11.42 -8.42 16.15
N GLN A 151 -12.05 -9.57 16.39
CA GLN A 151 -12.18 -10.15 17.71
C GLN A 151 -10.83 -10.68 18.27
N ASP A 152 -9.87 -10.91 17.38
CA ASP A 152 -8.52 -11.31 17.74
C ASP A 152 -7.57 -10.11 17.95
N GLY A 153 -8.10 -8.90 18.03
CA GLY A 153 -7.35 -7.69 18.32
C GLY A 153 -6.49 -7.19 17.15
N VAL A 154 -6.76 -7.65 15.91
CA VAL A 154 -6.09 -7.19 14.69
C VAL A 154 -7.04 -6.31 13.91
N ARG A 155 -6.56 -5.13 13.48
CA ARG A 155 -7.31 -4.18 12.64
C ARG A 155 -6.81 -4.20 11.21
N VAL A 156 -7.73 -4.05 10.26
CA VAL A 156 -7.40 -3.94 8.84
C VAL A 156 -8.10 -2.72 8.26
N VAL A 157 -7.34 -1.78 7.73
CA VAL A 157 -7.84 -0.50 7.22
C VAL A 157 -7.35 -0.28 5.80
N GLY A 158 -8.22 0.22 4.95
CA GLY A 158 -7.88 0.71 3.62
C GLY A 158 -7.60 2.22 3.64
N VAL A 159 -6.65 2.66 2.85
CA VAL A 159 -6.49 4.07 2.49
C VAL A 159 -6.60 4.17 0.98
N ALA A 160 -7.48 5.04 0.48
CA ALA A 160 -7.75 5.22 -0.95
C ALA A 160 -7.34 6.64 -1.39
N PRO A 161 -6.08 6.82 -1.85
CA PRO A 161 -5.61 8.09 -2.35
C PRO A 161 -6.29 8.49 -3.66
N GLY A 162 -6.46 9.80 -3.86
CA GLY A 162 -6.68 10.44 -5.14
C GLY A 162 -5.38 10.70 -5.89
N LEU A 163 -5.41 11.70 -6.76
CA LEU A 163 -4.26 12.11 -7.55
C LEU A 163 -3.14 12.63 -6.63
N THR A 164 -2.10 11.83 -6.44
CA THR A 164 -0.99 12.11 -5.52
C THR A 164 0.30 12.40 -6.29
N ASP A 165 1.06 13.39 -5.87
CA ASP A 165 2.29 13.86 -6.50
C ASP A 165 3.45 12.88 -6.25
N THR A 166 3.53 11.86 -7.08
CA THR A 166 4.55 10.80 -7.04
C THR A 166 5.20 10.62 -8.40
N GLU A 167 6.39 10.01 -8.40
CA GLU A 167 7.11 9.71 -9.63
C GLU A 167 6.29 8.82 -10.59
N ILE A 168 5.55 7.83 -10.05
CA ILE A 168 4.66 6.95 -10.83
C ILE A 168 3.58 7.78 -11.54
N VAL A 169 2.98 8.75 -10.86
CA VAL A 169 1.95 9.61 -11.43
C VAL A 169 2.54 10.56 -12.46
N ARG A 170 3.67 11.21 -12.14
CA ARG A 170 4.33 12.16 -13.05
C ARG A 170 4.78 11.50 -14.36
N LYS A 171 5.30 10.27 -14.29
CA LYS A 171 5.77 9.51 -15.47
C LYS A 171 4.66 8.73 -16.18
N GLY A 172 3.64 8.27 -15.44
CA GLY A 172 2.64 7.35 -15.95
C GLY A 172 1.35 7.99 -16.47
N LEU A 173 1.09 9.28 -16.14
CA LEU A 173 -0.14 9.96 -16.55
C LEU A 173 0.12 11.01 -17.63
N PRO A 174 -0.48 10.85 -18.84
CA PRO A 174 -0.53 11.93 -19.83
C PRO A 174 -1.48 13.04 -19.32
N ASN A 175 -1.28 14.25 -19.86
CA ASN A 175 -2.14 15.42 -19.62
C ASN A 175 -2.34 15.73 -18.12
N LEU A 176 -1.25 15.71 -17.34
CA LEU A 176 -1.31 15.86 -15.89
C LEU A 176 -2.01 17.17 -15.47
N ALA A 177 -1.78 18.29 -16.18
CA ALA A 177 -2.43 19.57 -15.87
C ALA A 177 -3.97 19.50 -16.00
N GLU A 178 -4.48 18.84 -17.03
CA GLU A 178 -5.91 18.60 -17.20
C GLU A 178 -6.47 17.70 -16.07
N ARG A 179 -5.69 16.74 -15.63
CA ARG A 179 -6.08 15.86 -14.52
C ARG A 179 -6.16 16.64 -13.22
N VAL A 180 -5.20 17.49 -12.95
CA VAL A 180 -5.16 18.35 -11.76
C VAL A 180 -6.36 19.32 -11.75
N SER A 181 -6.74 19.89 -12.90
CA SER A 181 -7.90 20.82 -12.97
C SER A 181 -9.25 20.16 -12.66
N ARG A 182 -9.32 18.82 -12.69
CA ARG A 182 -10.53 18.05 -12.31
C ARG A 182 -10.61 17.74 -10.82
N VAL A 183 -9.50 17.90 -10.08
CA VAL A 183 -9.49 17.71 -8.62
C VAL A 183 -10.16 18.93 -7.99
N PRO A 184 -11.25 18.79 -7.22
CA PRO A 184 -11.95 19.94 -6.62
C PRO A 184 -11.06 20.85 -5.77
N LEU A 185 -10.05 20.29 -5.05
CA LEU A 185 -9.05 21.08 -4.34
C LEU A 185 -8.02 21.76 -5.25
N GLY A 186 -8.08 21.61 -6.58
CA GLY A 186 -7.24 22.30 -7.57
C GLY A 186 -5.76 21.89 -7.57
N ARG A 187 -5.39 20.82 -6.87
CA ARG A 187 -3.99 20.35 -6.78
C ARG A 187 -3.89 18.84 -6.57
N MET A 188 -2.72 18.29 -6.79
CA MET A 188 -2.39 16.94 -6.32
C MET A 188 -2.21 16.92 -4.80
N ALA A 189 -2.51 15.77 -4.19
CA ALA A 189 -2.11 15.51 -2.82
C ALA A 189 -0.58 15.37 -2.72
N ARG A 190 0.02 15.87 -1.66
CA ARG A 190 1.41 15.56 -1.33
C ARG A 190 1.50 14.16 -0.73
N PRO A 191 2.60 13.41 -0.95
CA PRO A 191 2.78 12.10 -0.32
C PRO A 191 2.60 12.10 1.19
N GLU A 192 2.99 13.20 1.86
CA GLU A 192 2.86 13.37 3.31
C GLU A 192 1.39 13.42 3.77
N GLU A 193 0.48 13.93 2.93
CA GLU A 193 -0.96 13.97 3.26
C GLU A 193 -1.55 12.54 3.26
N ILE A 194 -1.09 11.68 2.35
CA ILE A 194 -1.46 10.25 2.35
C ILE A 194 -0.84 9.54 3.56
N ALA A 195 0.44 9.78 3.81
CA ALA A 195 1.16 9.18 4.95
C ALA A 195 0.55 9.61 6.30
N HIS A 196 0.00 10.82 6.41
CA HIS A 196 -0.74 11.29 7.58
C HIS A 196 -2.02 10.48 7.80
N THR A 197 -2.74 10.16 6.72
CA THR A 197 -3.93 9.29 6.81
C THR A 197 -3.57 7.86 7.18
N VAL A 198 -2.45 7.34 6.67
CA VAL A 198 -1.92 6.02 7.11
C VAL A 198 -1.63 6.04 8.61
N ARG A 199 -1.00 7.09 9.12
CA ARG A 199 -0.75 7.26 10.54
C ARG A 199 -2.06 7.33 11.34
N TYR A 200 -3.04 8.10 10.89
CA TYR A 200 -4.36 8.16 11.51
C TYR A 200 -5.02 6.77 11.56
N ALA A 201 -4.95 5.98 10.48
CA ALA A 201 -5.49 4.62 10.44
C ALA A 201 -4.80 3.69 11.46
N ILE A 202 -3.51 3.89 11.69
CA ILE A 202 -2.74 3.13 12.67
C ILE A 202 -3.12 3.52 14.11
N GLU A 203 -3.27 4.81 14.39
CA GLU A 203 -3.48 5.37 15.73
C GLU A 203 -4.95 5.33 16.19
N ASN A 204 -5.91 5.20 15.28
CA ASN A 204 -7.32 5.14 15.62
C ASN A 204 -7.77 3.69 15.91
N ASP A 205 -7.84 3.34 17.18
CA ASP A 205 -8.15 1.98 17.63
C ASP A 205 -9.58 1.51 17.33
N PHE A 206 -10.49 2.41 16.98
CA PHE A 206 -11.87 2.06 16.62
C PHE A 206 -12.10 1.94 15.11
N LEU A 207 -11.03 2.07 14.31
CA LEU A 207 -11.11 1.99 12.85
C LEU A 207 -10.62 0.61 12.36
N THR A 208 -11.53 -0.20 11.82
CA THR A 208 -11.22 -1.48 11.16
C THR A 208 -12.26 -1.80 10.09
N ALA A 209 -11.91 -2.66 9.13
CA ALA A 209 -12.78 -3.12 8.04
C ALA A 209 -13.34 -2.00 7.14
N GLU A 210 -12.78 -0.80 7.20
CA GLU A 210 -13.20 0.37 6.42
C GLU A 210 -12.07 0.91 5.56
N THR A 211 -12.42 1.67 4.51
CA THR A 211 -11.46 2.37 3.65
C THR A 211 -11.69 3.87 3.70
N VAL A 212 -10.65 4.60 4.06
CA VAL A 212 -10.65 6.07 4.15
C VAL A 212 -10.21 6.67 2.82
N PHE A 213 -11.03 7.51 2.23
CA PHE A 213 -10.72 8.23 0.99
C PHE A 213 -9.96 9.53 1.30
N VAL A 214 -8.86 9.76 0.56
CA VAL A 214 -8.05 10.99 0.61
C VAL A 214 -7.86 11.46 -0.83
N ALA A 215 -8.91 12.02 -1.41
CA ALA A 215 -8.99 12.20 -2.86
C ALA A 215 -9.23 13.66 -3.30
N GLY A 216 -9.19 14.63 -2.39
CA GLY A 216 -9.32 16.05 -2.73
C GLY A 216 -10.67 16.43 -3.35
N GLY A 217 -11.72 15.60 -3.14
CA GLY A 217 -13.05 15.77 -3.68
C GLY A 217 -13.34 14.98 -4.97
N GLU A 218 -12.37 14.21 -5.52
CA GLU A 218 -12.55 13.34 -6.71
C GLU A 218 -13.60 12.26 -6.50
#